data_20e2e0ff6e0ba8bdc9a11c359ef07a53
#
_entry.id   20e2e0ff6e0ba8bdc9a11c359ef07a53
#
_cell.length_a   1.000
_cell.length_b   1.000
_cell.length_c   1.000
_cell.angle_alpha   90.00
_cell.angle_beta   90.00
_cell.angle_gamma   90.00
#
_symmetry.space_group_name_H-M   'P 1'
#
loop_
_entity.id
_entity.type
_entity.pdbx_description
1 polymer ?
#
loop_
_entity_poly.entity_id
_entity_poly.type
_entity_poly.pdbx_seq_one_letter_code
_entity_poly.pdbx_strand_id
1 'polypeptide(L)'
;MKFQKIVDNILYCGLNDENRAIFDELIPLEHGTSYNSYIVKGSEKVAIIDTMYPPKTEEYLKNLDENGITKVDYIIANHGEQDHSGSIPALLEKYPDAMVVTNSKCSDNLREMLFVPRERLHIIGDGDKLSLGDKTLQFIFAPNVHWPDTMFTHVLEDSVLFTCDFLGAHYTFDDVFAKPSEELTHSAKRYYAEIMMPFRMLCRKYTNLVKTLNVKYVCPSHGPIYNNPSDILDLYEDWTKDEGKNLVLLPYVSMYGATKEMIEYLSEKLEEKGIKTLVYDIIRGDLGDLAMGLVDATTMVLGVSMVLAGPHPAAVNTAYLAGVLRPKLKIASFVGSYGWAGKLFEPLADCVSKLKLDIIEPIQVKGRLTSDDYKKLDAMVESIYSKHKALDLV
;
A
#
# COMPACT_ATOMS: atom_id res chain seq x y z
N MET A 1 -25.29 10.39 9.04
CA MET A 1 -25.22 10.19 7.56
C MET A 1 -26.16 9.07 7.14
N LYS A 2 -26.85 9.18 5.98
CA LYS A 2 -27.68 8.08 5.48
C LYS A 2 -26.79 7.01 4.81
N PHE A 3 -26.97 5.74 5.20
CA PHE A 3 -26.23 4.64 4.61
C PHE A 3 -26.57 4.45 3.13
N GLN A 4 -25.56 4.11 2.35
CA GLN A 4 -25.70 3.94 0.91
C GLN A 4 -25.85 2.44 0.59
N LYS A 5 -26.77 2.13 -0.31
CA LYS A 5 -27.06 0.76 -0.72
C LYS A 5 -26.05 0.30 -1.78
N ILE A 6 -25.42 -0.85 -1.56
CA ILE A 6 -24.57 -1.55 -2.55
C ILE A 6 -25.47 -2.45 -3.40
N VAL A 7 -26.14 -3.38 -2.76
CA VAL A 7 -27.18 -4.24 -3.30
C VAL A 7 -28.29 -4.38 -2.24
N ASP A 8 -29.37 -5.10 -2.54
CA ASP A 8 -30.44 -5.32 -1.56
C ASP A 8 -29.90 -5.96 -0.30
N ASN A 9 -30.17 -5.30 0.84
CA ASN A 9 -29.75 -5.75 2.17
C ASN A 9 -28.21 -5.74 2.42
N ILE A 10 -27.41 -5.13 1.55
CA ILE A 10 -26.00 -4.84 1.80
C ILE A 10 -25.78 -3.33 1.69
N LEU A 11 -25.33 -2.73 2.79
CA LEU A 11 -25.19 -1.28 2.94
C LEU A 11 -23.73 -0.90 3.24
N TYR A 12 -23.31 0.22 2.68
CA TYR A 12 -22.10 0.92 3.09
C TYR A 12 -22.41 1.84 4.27
N CYS A 13 -21.63 1.75 5.33
CA CYS A 13 -21.77 2.55 6.55
C CYS A 13 -20.44 3.16 7.04
N GLY A 14 -19.46 3.28 6.14
CA GLY A 14 -18.16 3.89 6.42
C GLY A 14 -18.18 5.41 6.53
N LEU A 15 -17.03 5.98 6.85
CA LEU A 15 -16.81 7.42 7.02
C LEU A 15 -15.56 7.87 6.26
N ASN A 16 -15.67 9.00 5.59
CA ASN A 16 -14.51 9.74 5.07
C ASN A 16 -13.78 10.46 6.20
N ASP A 17 -12.46 10.57 6.07
CA ASP A 17 -11.61 11.41 6.91
C ASP A 17 -10.73 12.30 6.03
N GLU A 18 -11.32 13.39 5.55
CA GLU A 18 -10.69 14.37 4.65
C GLU A 18 -9.49 15.07 5.31
N ASN A 19 -9.48 15.15 6.63
CA ASN A 19 -8.46 15.85 7.41
C ASN A 19 -7.32 14.93 7.86
N ARG A 20 -7.34 13.65 7.53
CA ARG A 20 -6.24 12.74 7.83
C ARG A 20 -5.05 13.07 6.92
N ALA A 21 -4.04 13.73 7.49
CA ALA A 21 -2.88 14.22 6.75
C ALA A 21 -1.76 13.17 6.62
N ILE A 22 -1.71 12.21 7.54
CA ILE A 22 -0.65 11.20 7.60
C ILE A 22 -1.27 9.86 8.01
N PHE A 23 -0.86 8.77 7.37
CA PHE A 23 -1.18 7.39 7.75
C PHE A 23 0.08 6.69 8.28
N ASP A 24 -0.08 5.80 9.27
CA ASP A 24 1.03 5.10 9.96
C ASP A 24 2.14 6.02 10.50
N GLU A 25 1.82 7.30 10.77
CA GLU A 25 2.80 8.33 11.16
C GLU A 25 4.02 8.41 10.21
N LEU A 26 3.85 7.97 8.98
CA LEU A 26 4.92 7.89 7.97
C LEU A 26 4.51 8.46 6.62
N ILE A 27 3.27 8.23 6.19
CA ILE A 27 2.83 8.39 4.81
C ILE A 27 1.91 9.61 4.70
N PRO A 28 2.32 10.69 4.01
CA PRO A 28 1.44 11.82 3.75
C PRO A 28 0.25 11.41 2.86
N LEU A 29 -0.94 11.86 3.19
CA LEU A 29 -2.17 11.61 2.43
C LEU A 29 -2.60 12.87 1.69
N GLU A 30 -2.67 12.80 0.35
CA GLU A 30 -3.07 13.93 -0.49
C GLU A 30 -4.60 14.16 -0.48
N HIS A 31 -5.36 13.06 -0.36
CA HIS A 31 -6.82 13.05 -0.48
C HIS A 31 -7.51 12.48 0.76
N GLY A 32 -6.86 12.58 1.93
CA GLY A 32 -7.35 11.96 3.15
C GLY A 32 -7.49 10.44 3.02
N THR A 33 -8.42 9.85 3.78
CA THR A 33 -8.75 8.43 3.70
C THR A 33 -10.23 8.19 4.00
N SER A 34 -10.70 6.99 3.76
CA SER A 34 -11.99 6.50 4.26
C SER A 34 -11.76 5.28 5.15
N TYR A 35 -12.62 5.12 6.14
CA TYR A 35 -12.73 3.90 6.95
C TYR A 35 -14.04 3.24 6.58
N ASN A 36 -13.97 2.14 5.88
CA ASN A 36 -15.16 1.49 5.34
C ASN A 36 -15.63 0.38 6.27
N SER A 37 -16.91 0.42 6.56
CA SER A 37 -17.64 -0.62 7.27
C SER A 37 -18.89 -0.93 6.47
N TYR A 38 -19.39 -2.15 6.60
CA TYR A 38 -20.53 -2.60 5.82
C TYR A 38 -21.52 -3.36 6.68
N ILE A 39 -22.78 -3.34 6.29
CA ILE A 39 -23.84 -4.10 6.96
C ILE A 39 -24.41 -5.09 5.96
N VAL A 40 -24.48 -6.36 6.36
CA VAL A 40 -25.15 -7.43 5.64
C VAL A 40 -26.35 -7.87 6.47
N LYS A 41 -27.57 -7.64 5.94
CA LYS A 41 -28.81 -8.06 6.55
C LYS A 41 -29.30 -9.33 5.88
N GLY A 42 -29.26 -10.44 6.56
CA GLY A 42 -29.95 -11.66 6.16
C GLY A 42 -31.37 -11.70 6.70
N SER A 43 -32.14 -12.72 6.33
CA SER A 43 -33.51 -12.93 6.81
C SER A 43 -33.60 -13.27 8.31
N GLU A 44 -32.51 -13.75 8.93
CA GLU A 44 -32.49 -14.17 10.32
C GLU A 44 -31.48 -13.37 11.16
N LYS A 45 -30.35 -12.99 10.59
CA LYS A 45 -29.20 -12.41 11.28
C LYS A 45 -28.65 -11.20 10.56
N VAL A 46 -28.03 -10.29 11.32
CA VAL A 46 -27.35 -9.09 10.81
C VAL A 46 -25.87 -9.15 11.16
N ALA A 47 -25.01 -8.93 10.17
CA ALA A 47 -23.58 -8.82 10.35
C ALA A 47 -23.09 -7.40 10.01
N ILE A 48 -22.15 -6.90 10.80
CA ILE A 48 -21.27 -5.78 10.46
C ILE A 48 -19.95 -6.37 9.95
N ILE A 49 -19.44 -5.86 8.82
CA ILE A 49 -18.15 -6.26 8.25
C ILE A 49 -17.16 -5.12 8.47
N ASP A 50 -16.11 -5.39 9.20
CA ASP A 50 -15.12 -4.44 9.71
C ASP A 50 -15.76 -3.26 10.45
N THR A 51 -14.96 -2.51 11.17
CA THR A 51 -15.46 -1.42 11.99
C THR A 51 -14.72 -0.12 11.70
N MET A 52 -14.42 0.67 12.70
CA MET A 52 -13.99 2.04 12.49
C MET A 52 -12.75 2.37 13.31
N TYR A 53 -11.95 3.29 12.80
CA TYR A 53 -10.86 3.94 13.53
C TYR A 53 -11.36 4.53 14.87
N PRO A 54 -10.67 4.33 16.01
CA PRO A 54 -11.18 4.71 17.33
C PRO A 54 -11.72 6.14 17.45
N PRO A 55 -11.04 7.18 16.92
CA PRO A 55 -11.56 8.55 16.99
C PRO A 55 -12.87 8.80 16.24
N LYS A 56 -13.27 7.91 15.34
CA LYS A 56 -14.54 7.98 14.59
C LYS A 56 -15.66 7.15 15.21
N THR A 57 -15.40 6.47 16.33
CA THR A 57 -16.36 5.53 16.97
C THR A 57 -17.69 6.18 17.32
N GLU A 58 -17.68 7.35 17.95
CA GLU A 58 -18.94 8.02 18.38
C GLU A 58 -19.81 8.40 17.18
N GLU A 59 -19.20 8.94 16.13
CA GLU A 59 -19.90 9.28 14.89
C GLU A 59 -20.48 8.03 14.22
N TYR A 60 -19.69 6.96 14.19
CA TYR A 60 -20.11 5.68 13.63
C TYR A 60 -21.32 5.09 14.38
N LEU A 61 -21.29 5.02 15.71
CA LEU A 61 -22.40 4.53 16.52
C LEU A 61 -23.67 5.36 16.34
N LYS A 62 -23.53 6.68 16.28
CA LYS A 62 -24.62 7.59 15.98
C LYS A 62 -25.24 7.31 14.61
N ASN A 63 -24.43 7.11 13.60
CA ASN A 63 -24.90 6.78 12.25
C ASN A 63 -25.64 5.44 12.20
N LEU A 64 -25.20 4.43 12.97
CA LEU A 64 -25.93 3.16 13.11
C LEU A 64 -27.33 3.38 13.67
N ASP A 65 -27.46 4.21 14.73
CA ASP A 65 -28.77 4.55 15.34
C ASP A 65 -29.69 5.29 14.37
N GLU A 66 -29.18 6.34 13.71
CA GLU A 66 -29.93 7.15 12.76
C GLU A 66 -30.43 6.33 11.55
N ASN A 67 -29.74 5.23 11.21
CA ASN A 67 -30.14 4.32 10.13
C ASN A 67 -30.90 3.08 10.62
N GLY A 68 -31.32 3.07 11.90
CA GLY A 68 -32.19 2.07 12.48
C GLY A 68 -31.55 0.68 12.65
N ILE A 69 -30.24 0.62 12.87
CA ILE A 69 -29.54 -0.63 13.17
C ILE A 69 -29.64 -0.92 14.66
N THR A 70 -30.76 -1.53 15.05
CA THR A 70 -31.08 -1.82 16.45
C THR A 70 -30.59 -3.17 16.95
N LYS A 71 -30.18 -4.06 16.04
CA LYS A 71 -29.67 -5.39 16.34
C LYS A 71 -28.52 -5.73 15.41
N VAL A 72 -27.47 -6.32 15.98
CA VAL A 72 -26.34 -6.94 15.30
C VAL A 72 -26.06 -8.28 15.95
N ASP A 73 -25.97 -9.33 15.16
CA ASP A 73 -25.69 -10.69 15.63
C ASP A 73 -24.20 -11.02 15.51
N TYR A 74 -23.54 -10.47 14.48
CA TYR A 74 -22.12 -10.72 14.20
C TYR A 74 -21.38 -9.45 13.85
N ILE A 75 -20.14 -9.34 14.34
CA ILE A 75 -19.16 -8.35 13.93
C ILE A 75 -18.03 -9.14 13.29
N ILE A 76 -17.88 -9.04 11.97
CA ILE A 76 -16.84 -9.73 11.23
C ILE A 76 -15.59 -8.85 11.26
N ALA A 77 -14.49 -9.34 11.83
CA ALA A 77 -13.22 -8.68 11.81
C ALA A 77 -12.32 -9.38 10.79
N ASN A 78 -12.19 -8.81 9.59
CA ASN A 78 -11.32 -9.33 8.55
C ASN A 78 -9.84 -9.16 8.89
N HIS A 79 -9.53 -8.19 9.78
CA HIS A 79 -8.19 -7.80 10.17
C HIS A 79 -8.18 -7.15 11.55
N GLY A 80 -7.11 -7.31 12.31
CA GLY A 80 -7.00 -6.84 13.68
C GLY A 80 -6.46 -5.44 13.87
N GLU A 81 -6.04 -4.74 12.81
CA GLU A 81 -5.56 -3.36 12.91
C GLU A 81 -6.66 -2.41 13.36
N GLN A 82 -6.29 -1.41 14.18
CA GLN A 82 -7.29 -0.64 14.93
C GLN A 82 -8.13 0.32 14.08
N ASP A 83 -7.71 0.63 12.88
CA ASP A 83 -8.52 1.43 11.96
C ASP A 83 -9.68 0.63 11.32
N HIS A 84 -9.66 -0.70 11.42
CA HIS A 84 -10.75 -1.62 11.04
C HIS A 84 -11.42 -2.28 12.23
N SER A 85 -10.73 -2.41 13.35
CA SER A 85 -11.20 -3.14 14.51
C SER A 85 -11.48 -2.27 15.73
N GLY A 86 -11.02 -1.02 15.72
CA GLY A 86 -10.96 -0.17 16.90
C GLY A 86 -12.31 0.14 17.57
N SER A 87 -13.40 0.11 16.83
CA SER A 87 -14.76 0.30 17.38
C SER A 87 -15.42 -0.98 17.89
N ILE A 88 -14.78 -2.15 17.80
CA ILE A 88 -15.36 -3.43 18.28
C ILE A 88 -15.78 -3.38 19.74
N PRO A 89 -14.97 -2.87 20.70
CA PRO A 89 -15.41 -2.81 22.10
C PRO A 89 -16.72 -2.03 22.28
N ALA A 90 -16.85 -0.87 21.67
CA ALA A 90 -18.03 -0.03 21.75
C ALA A 90 -19.26 -0.68 21.06
N LEU A 91 -19.05 -1.43 19.98
CA LEU A 91 -20.11 -2.22 19.35
C LEU A 91 -20.59 -3.37 20.25
N LEU A 92 -19.67 -4.04 20.96
CA LEU A 92 -20.01 -5.11 21.90
C LEU A 92 -20.77 -4.60 23.13
N GLU A 93 -20.54 -3.35 23.55
CA GLU A 93 -21.32 -2.67 24.58
C GLU A 93 -22.74 -2.32 24.05
N LYS A 94 -22.82 -1.80 22.83
CA LYS A 94 -24.07 -1.41 22.18
C LYS A 94 -24.95 -2.62 21.83
N TYR A 95 -24.33 -3.71 21.38
CA TYR A 95 -25.00 -4.96 20.97
C TYR A 95 -24.50 -6.13 21.84
N PRO A 96 -25.02 -6.28 23.06
CA PRO A 96 -24.51 -7.23 24.06
C PRO A 96 -24.59 -8.69 23.64
N ASP A 97 -25.46 -9.03 22.69
CA ASP A 97 -25.62 -10.40 22.17
C ASP A 97 -24.74 -10.67 20.93
N ALA A 98 -24.04 -9.66 20.37
CA ALA A 98 -23.22 -9.84 19.18
C ALA A 98 -21.96 -10.65 19.49
N MET A 99 -21.53 -11.48 18.53
CA MET A 99 -20.28 -12.20 18.56
C MET A 99 -19.31 -11.64 17.52
N VAL A 100 -18.03 -11.53 17.87
CA VAL A 100 -16.99 -11.18 16.90
C VAL A 100 -16.54 -12.45 16.19
N VAL A 101 -16.67 -12.47 14.88
CA VAL A 101 -16.28 -13.60 14.02
C VAL A 101 -14.98 -13.26 13.33
N THR A 102 -13.96 -14.09 13.53
CA THR A 102 -12.63 -13.85 12.96
C THR A 102 -11.78 -15.12 12.99
N ASN A 103 -10.58 -15.08 12.39
CA ASN A 103 -9.63 -16.17 12.47
C ASN A 103 -8.78 -16.16 13.76
N SER A 104 -8.07 -17.24 14.03
CA SER A 104 -7.30 -17.40 15.27
C SER A 104 -6.26 -16.30 15.48
N LYS A 105 -5.52 -15.87 14.43
CA LYS A 105 -4.49 -14.84 14.57
C LYS A 105 -5.09 -13.47 14.87
N CYS A 106 -6.16 -13.10 14.17
CA CYS A 106 -6.87 -11.87 14.43
C CYS A 106 -7.47 -11.87 15.85
N SER A 107 -7.99 -13.01 16.31
CA SER A 107 -8.52 -13.12 17.68
C SER A 107 -7.48 -12.83 18.75
N ASP A 108 -6.22 -13.26 18.54
CA ASP A 108 -5.13 -12.93 19.46
C ASP A 108 -4.84 -11.42 19.44
N ASN A 109 -4.77 -10.80 18.26
CA ASN A 109 -4.62 -9.35 18.14
C ASN A 109 -5.75 -8.57 18.84
N LEU A 110 -7.02 -8.95 18.60
CA LEU A 110 -8.18 -8.30 19.22
C LEU A 110 -8.17 -8.41 20.76
N ARG A 111 -7.72 -9.54 21.28
CA ARG A 111 -7.61 -9.72 22.74
C ARG A 111 -6.46 -8.90 23.34
N GLU A 112 -5.34 -8.82 22.67
CA GLU A 112 -4.15 -8.11 23.15
C GLU A 112 -4.28 -6.59 22.99
N MET A 113 -4.82 -6.12 21.88
CA MET A 113 -4.90 -4.70 21.56
C MET A 113 -6.20 -4.03 22.05
N LEU A 114 -7.31 -4.75 22.03
CA LEU A 114 -8.65 -4.20 22.31
C LEU A 114 -9.36 -4.85 23.51
N PHE A 115 -8.70 -5.83 24.18
CA PHE A 115 -9.23 -6.55 25.33
C PHE A 115 -10.59 -7.22 25.06
N VAL A 116 -10.85 -7.67 23.81
CA VAL A 116 -12.07 -8.39 23.47
C VAL A 116 -12.14 -9.70 24.25
N PRO A 117 -13.21 -9.95 25.05
CA PRO A 117 -13.32 -11.17 25.84
C PRO A 117 -13.39 -12.43 24.98
N ARG A 118 -12.71 -13.49 25.40
CA ARG A 118 -12.65 -14.75 24.65
C ARG A 118 -14.03 -15.35 24.35
N GLU A 119 -14.94 -15.25 25.27
CA GLU A 119 -16.33 -15.71 25.16
C GLU A 119 -17.16 -14.93 24.13
N ARG A 120 -16.68 -13.77 23.68
CA ARG A 120 -17.29 -12.96 22.62
C ARG A 120 -16.70 -13.23 21.24
N LEU A 121 -15.75 -14.17 21.13
CA LEU A 121 -15.05 -14.52 19.89
C LEU A 121 -15.57 -15.84 19.33
N HIS A 122 -15.97 -15.83 18.07
CA HIS A 122 -16.29 -17.00 17.26
C HIS A 122 -15.18 -17.20 16.24
N ILE A 123 -14.35 -18.22 16.46
CA ILE A 123 -13.17 -18.49 15.63
C ILE A 123 -13.55 -19.36 14.44
N ILE A 124 -13.19 -18.93 13.24
CA ILE A 124 -13.47 -19.63 11.98
C ILE A 124 -12.18 -20.10 11.30
N GLY A 125 -12.33 -21.10 10.44
CA GLY A 125 -11.31 -21.62 9.55
C GLY A 125 -11.40 -21.07 8.11
N ASP A 126 -10.36 -21.34 7.31
CA ASP A 126 -10.36 -20.98 5.89
C ASP A 126 -11.43 -21.78 5.13
N GLY A 127 -12.26 -21.10 4.37
CA GLY A 127 -13.38 -21.68 3.63
C GLY A 127 -14.65 -21.91 4.45
N ASP A 128 -14.64 -21.66 5.77
CA ASP A 128 -15.83 -21.77 6.61
C ASP A 128 -16.94 -20.84 6.14
N LYS A 129 -18.18 -21.22 6.48
CA LYS A 129 -19.38 -20.49 6.09
C LYS A 129 -20.23 -20.17 7.31
N LEU A 130 -20.81 -18.97 7.32
CA LEU A 130 -21.73 -18.48 8.33
C LEU A 130 -23.04 -18.07 7.67
N SER A 131 -24.15 -18.68 8.09
CA SER A 131 -25.47 -18.33 7.58
C SER A 131 -26.06 -17.13 8.31
N LEU A 132 -26.66 -16.22 7.54
CA LEU A 132 -27.49 -15.13 8.02
C LEU A 132 -28.98 -15.36 7.70
N GLY A 133 -29.36 -16.58 7.29
CA GLY A 133 -30.65 -16.97 6.76
C GLY A 133 -30.58 -17.12 5.24
N ASP A 134 -31.03 -16.11 4.51
CA ASP A 134 -31.02 -16.07 3.03
C ASP A 134 -29.67 -15.62 2.42
N LYS A 135 -28.67 -15.29 3.25
CA LYS A 135 -27.32 -14.93 2.84
C LYS A 135 -26.29 -15.77 3.57
N THR A 136 -25.21 -16.10 2.87
CA THR A 136 -24.09 -16.90 3.37
C THR A 136 -22.81 -16.12 3.26
N LEU A 137 -22.12 -15.92 4.39
CA LEU A 137 -20.76 -15.39 4.45
C LEU A 137 -19.78 -16.55 4.34
N GLN A 138 -18.89 -16.52 3.35
CA GLN A 138 -17.77 -17.45 3.24
C GLN A 138 -16.48 -16.70 3.55
N PHE A 139 -15.63 -17.27 4.41
CA PHE A 139 -14.36 -16.67 4.82
C PHE A 139 -13.21 -17.26 4.02
N ILE A 140 -12.34 -16.40 3.50
CA ILE A 140 -11.20 -16.76 2.66
C ILE A 140 -9.95 -16.15 3.30
N PHE A 141 -9.03 -16.98 3.78
CA PHE A 141 -7.83 -16.47 4.40
C PHE A 141 -6.86 -15.90 3.36
N ALA A 142 -6.40 -14.68 3.62
CA ALA A 142 -5.50 -13.93 2.76
C ALA A 142 -4.30 -13.37 3.55
N PRO A 143 -3.53 -14.23 4.27
CA PRO A 143 -2.46 -13.76 5.14
C PRO A 143 -1.40 -12.97 4.38
N ASN A 144 -0.90 -11.92 5.05
CA ASN A 144 0.12 -10.98 4.59
C ASN A 144 -0.29 -10.14 3.36
N VAL A 145 -1.58 -9.81 3.27
CA VAL A 145 -2.04 -8.68 2.47
C VAL A 145 -2.92 -7.76 3.35
N HIS A 146 -2.36 -6.93 4.31
CA HIS A 146 -0.89 -6.92 4.46
C HIS A 146 -0.43 -7.60 5.77
N TRP A 147 -1.26 -7.83 6.79
CA TRP A 147 -0.93 -8.53 8.02
C TRP A 147 -1.18 -10.05 7.94
N PRO A 148 -0.56 -10.85 8.86
CA PRO A 148 -0.70 -12.30 8.83
C PRO A 148 -2.09 -12.82 9.18
N ASP A 149 -2.97 -11.99 9.71
CA ASP A 149 -4.33 -12.27 10.14
C ASP A 149 -5.41 -11.86 9.13
N THR A 150 -5.04 -11.24 8.02
CA THR A 150 -6.00 -10.76 7.02
C THR A 150 -6.81 -11.91 6.41
N MET A 151 -8.13 -11.68 6.27
CA MET A 151 -9.04 -12.54 5.53
C MET A 151 -10.01 -11.70 4.69
N PHE A 152 -10.68 -12.32 3.74
CA PHE A 152 -11.78 -11.77 2.97
C PHE A 152 -13.09 -12.39 3.40
N THR A 153 -14.17 -11.65 3.30
CA THR A 153 -15.53 -12.14 3.53
C THR A 153 -16.33 -12.04 2.24
N HIS A 154 -16.85 -13.16 1.74
CA HIS A 154 -17.60 -13.25 0.50
C HIS A 154 -19.08 -13.55 0.77
N VAL A 155 -19.99 -12.67 0.35
CA VAL A 155 -21.44 -12.92 0.34
C VAL A 155 -21.76 -13.68 -0.95
N LEU A 156 -22.05 -14.96 -0.85
CA LEU A 156 -22.14 -15.86 -1.99
C LEU A 156 -23.30 -15.50 -2.93
N GLU A 157 -24.47 -15.23 -2.40
CA GLU A 157 -25.70 -14.99 -3.14
C GLU A 157 -25.65 -13.69 -3.97
N ASP A 158 -24.97 -12.67 -3.45
CA ASP A 158 -24.88 -11.36 -4.09
C ASP A 158 -23.58 -11.16 -4.87
N SER A 159 -22.61 -12.08 -4.73
CA SER A 159 -21.26 -11.96 -5.32
C SER A 159 -20.53 -10.69 -4.87
N VAL A 160 -20.63 -10.35 -3.57
CA VAL A 160 -19.96 -9.20 -2.94
C VAL A 160 -18.78 -9.70 -2.11
N LEU A 161 -17.59 -9.18 -2.37
CA LEU A 161 -16.36 -9.54 -1.67
C LEU A 161 -15.83 -8.35 -0.86
N PHE A 162 -15.74 -8.51 0.44
CA PHE A 162 -15.08 -7.58 1.35
C PHE A 162 -13.62 -8.00 1.50
N THR A 163 -12.71 -7.15 1.05
CA THR A 163 -11.28 -7.49 0.90
C THR A 163 -10.39 -6.88 1.99
N CYS A 164 -11.00 -6.21 2.97
CA CYS A 164 -10.27 -5.40 3.94
C CYS A 164 -9.31 -4.43 3.22
N ASP A 165 -8.06 -4.34 3.64
CA ASP A 165 -7.06 -3.47 3.02
C ASP A 165 -6.72 -3.81 1.58
N PHE A 166 -6.85 -5.08 1.21
CA PHE A 166 -6.47 -5.52 -0.13
C PHE A 166 -7.34 -4.85 -1.21
N LEU A 167 -6.71 -4.29 -2.23
CA LEU A 167 -7.31 -3.50 -3.31
C LEU A 167 -7.84 -2.13 -2.88
N GLY A 168 -7.44 -1.64 -1.70
CA GLY A 168 -7.83 -0.33 -1.18
C GLY A 168 -7.10 0.85 -1.80
N ALA A 169 -7.52 2.05 -1.40
CA ALA A 169 -6.89 3.32 -1.73
C ALA A 169 -7.13 4.33 -0.59
N HIS A 170 -6.12 5.09 -0.18
CA HIS A 170 -6.35 6.26 0.66
C HIS A 170 -6.95 7.37 -0.19
N TYR A 171 -8.27 7.44 -0.16
CA TYR A 171 -9.06 8.32 -1.00
C TYR A 171 -10.42 8.57 -0.36
N THR A 172 -10.87 9.81 -0.35
CA THR A 172 -12.23 10.19 0.05
C THR A 172 -13.13 10.28 -1.17
N PHE A 173 -14.42 10.06 -1.00
CA PHE A 173 -15.39 10.01 -2.10
C PHE A 173 -16.79 10.41 -1.65
N ASP A 174 -17.57 10.97 -2.57
CA ASP A 174 -18.99 11.31 -2.37
C ASP A 174 -19.91 10.14 -2.79
N ASP A 175 -19.56 9.47 -3.89
CA ASP A 175 -20.28 8.29 -4.40
C ASP A 175 -19.53 7.03 -3.98
N VAL A 176 -20.22 6.09 -3.34
CA VAL A 176 -19.58 4.86 -2.85
C VAL A 176 -18.98 4.00 -3.96
N PHE A 177 -19.46 4.13 -5.20
CA PHE A 177 -18.92 3.38 -6.31
C PHE A 177 -17.76 4.10 -6.97
N ALA A 178 -16.71 3.35 -7.24
CA ALA A 178 -15.53 3.84 -7.93
C ALA A 178 -15.90 4.43 -9.30
N LYS A 179 -15.44 5.65 -9.55
CA LYS A 179 -15.44 6.26 -10.88
C LYS A 179 -13.99 6.28 -11.37
N PRO A 180 -13.66 5.53 -12.43
CA PRO A 180 -12.30 5.52 -12.97
C PRO A 180 -11.81 6.94 -13.26
N SER A 181 -10.69 7.30 -12.63
CA SER A 181 -10.03 8.60 -12.80
C SER A 181 -8.51 8.43 -12.61
N GLU A 182 -7.75 9.38 -13.12
CA GLU A 182 -6.30 9.41 -12.88
C GLU A 182 -5.98 9.56 -11.38
N GLU A 183 -6.76 10.36 -10.67
CA GLU A 183 -6.62 10.63 -9.25
C GLU A 183 -6.85 9.37 -8.39
N LEU A 184 -7.93 8.62 -8.64
CA LEU A 184 -8.18 7.35 -7.95
C LEU A 184 -7.10 6.31 -8.28
N THR A 185 -6.67 6.24 -9.55
CA THR A 185 -5.60 5.33 -9.98
C THR A 185 -4.28 5.68 -9.30
N HIS A 186 -3.97 6.96 -9.18
CA HIS A 186 -2.81 7.48 -8.46
C HIS A 186 -2.86 7.09 -6.98
N SER A 187 -3.98 7.37 -6.29
CA SER A 187 -4.17 7.03 -4.87
C SER A 187 -4.10 5.53 -4.61
N ALA A 188 -4.70 4.71 -5.48
CA ALA A 188 -4.61 3.25 -5.38
C ALA A 188 -3.18 2.72 -5.62
N LYS A 189 -2.44 3.31 -6.57
CA LYS A 189 -1.04 2.94 -6.81
C LYS A 189 -0.15 3.34 -5.65
N ARG A 190 -0.37 4.51 -5.09
CA ARG A 190 0.34 5.01 -3.91
C ARG A 190 0.10 4.07 -2.73
N TYR A 191 -1.16 3.73 -2.44
CA TYR A 191 -1.53 2.76 -1.42
C TYR A 191 -0.84 1.39 -1.62
N TYR A 192 -0.87 0.87 -2.86
CA TYR A 192 -0.16 -0.37 -3.20
C TYR A 192 1.34 -0.25 -2.93
N ALA A 193 1.98 0.83 -3.36
CA ALA A 193 3.42 1.05 -3.22
C ALA A 193 3.88 1.08 -1.77
N GLU A 194 3.10 1.68 -0.90
CA GLU A 194 3.44 1.95 0.49
C GLU A 194 3.13 0.76 1.40
N ILE A 195 2.04 0.04 1.14
CA ILE A 195 1.50 -0.99 2.06
C ILE A 195 1.62 -2.40 1.49
N MET A 196 1.27 -2.58 0.21
CA MET A 196 1.12 -3.90 -0.41
C MET A 196 2.38 -4.40 -1.13
N MET A 197 3.23 -3.51 -1.66
CA MET A 197 4.39 -3.86 -2.48
C MET A 197 5.38 -4.83 -1.81
N PRO A 198 5.64 -4.76 -0.48
CA PRO A 198 6.49 -5.76 0.20
C PRO A 198 6.00 -7.20 0.04
N PHE A 199 4.71 -7.38 -0.18
CA PHE A 199 4.02 -8.65 -0.33
C PHE A 199 3.59 -8.94 -1.78
N ARG A 200 4.24 -8.31 -2.77
CA ARG A 200 3.91 -8.37 -4.20
C ARG A 200 3.49 -9.74 -4.72
N MET A 201 4.22 -10.81 -4.35
CA MET A 201 3.91 -12.17 -4.80
C MET A 201 2.58 -12.69 -4.24
N LEU A 202 2.24 -12.30 -3.01
CA LEU A 202 0.95 -12.65 -2.40
C LEU A 202 -0.17 -11.78 -2.98
N CYS A 203 0.09 -10.50 -3.22
CA CYS A 203 -0.86 -9.64 -3.94
C CYS A 203 -1.23 -10.24 -5.30
N ARG A 204 -0.25 -10.70 -6.09
CA ARG A 204 -0.50 -11.41 -7.36
C ARG A 204 -1.36 -12.66 -7.17
N LYS A 205 -1.02 -13.49 -6.17
CA LYS A 205 -1.79 -14.70 -5.84
C LYS A 205 -3.25 -14.36 -5.56
N TYR A 206 -3.50 -13.35 -4.70
CA TYR A 206 -4.86 -13.01 -4.31
C TYR A 206 -5.61 -12.22 -5.38
N THR A 207 -4.93 -11.41 -6.19
CA THR A 207 -5.53 -10.82 -7.41
C THR A 207 -6.07 -11.90 -8.34
N ASN A 208 -5.27 -12.95 -8.61
CA ASN A 208 -5.71 -14.09 -9.41
C ASN A 208 -6.87 -14.85 -8.76
N LEU A 209 -6.83 -15.03 -7.44
CA LEU A 209 -7.94 -15.66 -6.70
C LEU A 209 -9.23 -14.85 -6.87
N VAL A 210 -9.20 -13.53 -6.65
CA VAL A 210 -10.39 -12.68 -6.80
C VAL A 210 -10.95 -12.73 -8.22
N LYS A 211 -10.09 -12.75 -9.25
CA LYS A 211 -10.51 -12.96 -10.66
C LYS A 211 -11.26 -14.28 -10.84
N THR A 212 -10.83 -15.37 -10.18
CA THR A 212 -11.52 -16.68 -10.27
C THR A 212 -12.86 -16.72 -9.55
N LEU A 213 -13.06 -15.91 -8.52
CA LEU A 213 -14.33 -15.83 -7.78
C LEU A 213 -15.45 -15.18 -8.62
N ASN A 214 -15.10 -14.46 -9.67
CA ASN A 214 -16.03 -13.76 -10.57
C ASN A 214 -17.06 -12.91 -9.80
N VAL A 215 -16.58 -12.14 -8.81
CA VAL A 215 -17.42 -11.28 -7.97
C VAL A 215 -17.92 -10.07 -8.75
N LYS A 216 -19.07 -9.55 -8.36
CA LYS A 216 -19.67 -8.34 -8.95
C LYS A 216 -19.15 -7.06 -8.28
N TYR A 217 -18.83 -7.16 -7.01
CA TYR A 217 -18.38 -6.02 -6.20
C TYR A 217 -17.16 -6.41 -5.39
N VAL A 218 -16.15 -5.54 -5.41
CA VAL A 218 -15.02 -5.56 -4.48
C VAL A 218 -15.17 -4.38 -3.53
N CYS A 219 -15.24 -4.67 -2.24
CA CYS A 219 -15.53 -3.71 -1.18
C CYS A 219 -14.33 -3.64 -0.22
N PRO A 220 -13.34 -2.77 -0.47
CA PRO A 220 -12.17 -2.62 0.40
C PRO A 220 -12.50 -1.81 1.65
N SER A 221 -11.61 -1.84 2.64
CA SER A 221 -11.74 -1.06 3.88
C SER A 221 -11.26 0.39 3.75
N HIS A 222 -10.60 0.74 2.64
CA HIS A 222 -10.24 2.11 2.27
C HIS A 222 -10.55 2.37 0.81
N GLY A 223 -11.04 3.58 0.49
CA GLY A 223 -11.39 3.98 -0.86
C GLY A 223 -12.76 3.47 -1.33
N PRO A 224 -13.15 3.76 -2.57
CA PRO A 224 -14.49 3.45 -3.08
C PRO A 224 -14.67 1.96 -3.39
N ILE A 225 -15.93 1.54 -3.53
CA ILE A 225 -16.34 0.20 -3.91
C ILE A 225 -16.20 0.02 -5.43
N TYR A 226 -15.53 -1.02 -5.86
CA TYR A 226 -15.42 -1.36 -7.29
C TYR A 226 -16.62 -2.22 -7.72
N ASN A 227 -17.58 -1.61 -8.42
CA ASN A 227 -18.70 -2.30 -9.06
C ASN A 227 -18.33 -2.86 -10.44
N ASN A 228 -17.15 -2.56 -10.93
CA ASN A 228 -16.43 -3.25 -11.99
C ASN A 228 -15.04 -3.68 -11.44
N PRO A 229 -14.90 -4.88 -10.86
CA PRO A 229 -13.67 -5.32 -10.24
C PRO A 229 -12.43 -5.27 -11.14
N SER A 230 -12.59 -5.35 -12.46
CA SER A 230 -11.47 -5.24 -13.41
C SER A 230 -10.74 -3.91 -13.30
N ASP A 231 -11.40 -2.82 -12.90
CA ASP A 231 -10.80 -1.50 -12.81
C ASP A 231 -9.59 -1.47 -11.85
N ILE A 232 -9.63 -2.26 -10.78
CA ILE A 232 -8.52 -2.37 -9.83
C ILE A 232 -7.68 -3.64 -10.03
N LEU A 233 -8.30 -4.76 -10.43
CA LEU A 233 -7.60 -6.03 -10.59
C LEU A 233 -6.57 -5.99 -11.72
N ASP A 234 -6.85 -5.29 -12.82
CA ASP A 234 -5.92 -5.16 -13.95
C ASP A 234 -4.73 -4.25 -13.58
N LEU A 235 -4.94 -3.23 -12.74
CA LEU A 235 -3.87 -2.41 -12.17
C LEU A 235 -2.95 -3.25 -11.27
N TYR A 236 -3.51 -4.05 -10.36
CA TYR A 236 -2.73 -4.93 -9.50
C TYR A 236 -1.99 -6.01 -10.31
N GLU A 237 -2.58 -6.52 -11.38
CA GLU A 237 -1.89 -7.44 -12.30
C GLU A 237 -0.65 -6.79 -12.92
N ASP A 238 -0.74 -5.52 -13.35
CA ASP A 238 0.42 -4.78 -13.88
C ASP A 238 1.46 -4.48 -12.79
N TRP A 239 1.02 -3.97 -11.64
CA TRP A 239 1.96 -3.60 -10.56
C TRP A 239 2.68 -4.80 -9.95
N THR A 240 2.06 -5.98 -9.97
CA THR A 240 2.63 -7.19 -9.37
C THR A 240 3.50 -8.02 -10.32
N LYS A 241 3.66 -7.64 -11.62
CA LYS A 241 4.60 -8.29 -12.56
C LYS A 241 6.02 -8.35 -12.00
N ASP A 242 6.82 -9.31 -12.47
CA ASP A 242 8.20 -9.45 -12.06
C ASP A 242 9.16 -8.49 -12.81
N GLU A 243 8.73 -8.04 -13.98
CA GLU A 243 9.45 -7.11 -14.83
C GLU A 243 9.18 -5.67 -14.41
N GLY A 244 10.25 -4.90 -14.26
CA GLY A 244 10.17 -3.44 -14.17
C GLY A 244 9.98 -2.82 -15.55
N LYS A 245 9.63 -1.54 -15.58
CA LYS A 245 9.54 -0.76 -16.82
C LYS A 245 10.92 -0.22 -17.22
N ASN A 246 11.05 0.25 -18.45
CA ASN A 246 12.24 0.98 -18.91
C ASN A 246 12.33 2.34 -18.20
N LEU A 247 12.61 2.30 -16.91
CA LEU A 247 12.60 3.46 -16.02
C LEU A 247 13.79 3.39 -15.05
N VAL A 248 14.53 4.49 -14.96
CA VAL A 248 15.56 4.74 -13.95
C VAL A 248 15.04 5.74 -12.93
N LEU A 249 14.93 5.33 -11.68
CA LEU A 249 14.61 6.21 -10.55
C LEU A 249 15.90 6.86 -10.05
N LEU A 250 15.92 8.18 -9.96
CA LEU A 250 17.07 9.02 -9.62
C LEU A 250 16.78 9.85 -8.34
N PRO A 251 16.61 9.21 -7.18
CA PRO A 251 16.43 9.95 -5.93
C PRO A 251 17.76 10.59 -5.51
N TYR A 252 17.72 11.85 -5.04
CA TYR A 252 18.94 12.52 -4.63
C TYR A 252 18.76 13.49 -3.47
N VAL A 253 19.87 13.70 -2.75
CA VAL A 253 20.05 14.84 -1.84
C VAL A 253 21.34 15.55 -2.21
N SER A 254 21.25 16.87 -2.38
CA SER A 254 22.40 17.70 -2.74
C SER A 254 22.48 18.95 -1.86
N MET A 255 23.64 19.18 -1.22
CA MET A 255 23.86 20.34 -0.36
C MET A 255 24.34 21.57 -1.14
N TYR A 256 25.30 21.40 -2.06
CA TYR A 256 25.97 22.48 -2.77
C TYR A 256 25.93 22.32 -4.31
N GLY A 257 25.05 21.47 -4.82
CA GLY A 257 24.77 21.34 -6.25
C GLY A 257 25.49 20.20 -6.95
N ALA A 258 26.69 19.77 -6.54
CA ALA A 258 27.48 18.78 -7.28
C ALA A 258 26.75 17.43 -7.45
N THR A 259 26.08 16.89 -6.42
CA THR A 259 25.29 15.66 -6.53
C THR A 259 24.09 15.86 -7.46
N LYS A 260 23.41 17.00 -7.38
CA LYS A 260 22.31 17.35 -8.26
C LYS A 260 22.77 17.37 -9.73
N GLU A 261 23.91 18.02 -10.00
CA GLU A 261 24.52 18.09 -11.34
C GLU A 261 24.81 16.69 -11.92
N MET A 262 25.32 15.75 -11.10
CA MET A 262 25.51 14.35 -11.52
C MET A 262 24.18 13.68 -11.92
N ILE A 263 23.14 13.86 -11.12
CA ILE A 263 21.83 13.26 -11.35
C ILE A 263 21.16 13.86 -12.59
N GLU A 264 21.20 15.17 -12.76
CA GLU A 264 20.65 15.85 -13.94
C GLU A 264 21.39 15.41 -15.23
N TYR A 265 22.70 15.28 -15.18
CA TYR A 265 23.50 14.77 -16.30
C TYR A 265 23.14 13.32 -16.64
N LEU A 266 23.04 12.44 -15.63
CA LEU A 266 22.62 11.06 -15.85
C LEU A 266 21.21 10.99 -16.47
N SER A 267 20.28 11.81 -15.99
CA SER A 267 18.92 11.87 -16.52
C SER A 267 18.94 12.25 -18.01
N GLU A 268 19.60 13.34 -18.36
CA GLU A 268 19.73 13.79 -19.76
C GLU A 268 20.31 12.69 -20.66
N LYS A 269 21.43 12.08 -20.26
CA LYS A 269 22.11 11.06 -21.06
C LYS A 269 21.35 9.74 -21.17
N LEU A 270 20.58 9.36 -20.16
CA LEU A 270 19.71 8.19 -20.22
C LEU A 270 18.51 8.44 -21.15
N GLU A 271 17.92 9.64 -21.08
CA GLU A 271 16.81 10.01 -21.97
C GLU A 271 17.24 10.10 -23.45
N GLU A 272 18.46 10.59 -23.73
CA GLU A 272 19.06 10.53 -25.09
C GLU A 272 19.13 9.08 -25.62
N LYS A 273 19.20 8.08 -24.75
CA LYS A 273 19.20 6.65 -25.08
C LYS A 273 17.82 5.98 -25.08
N GLY A 274 16.75 6.76 -24.90
CA GLY A 274 15.38 6.24 -24.86
C GLY A 274 14.99 5.56 -23.53
N ILE A 275 15.76 5.79 -22.47
CA ILE A 275 15.43 5.30 -21.12
C ILE A 275 14.73 6.42 -20.36
N LYS A 276 13.50 6.17 -19.90
CA LYS A 276 12.79 7.14 -19.07
C LYS A 276 13.47 7.32 -17.72
N THR A 277 13.46 8.54 -17.21
CA THR A 277 13.99 8.85 -15.89
C THR A 277 12.92 9.49 -15.01
N LEU A 278 13.04 9.27 -13.70
CA LEU A 278 12.28 9.95 -12.67
C LEU A 278 13.25 10.54 -11.64
N VAL A 279 13.51 11.84 -11.78
CA VAL A 279 14.36 12.58 -10.86
C VAL A 279 13.56 12.99 -9.64
N TYR A 280 14.07 12.68 -8.43
CA TYR A 280 13.34 12.90 -7.19
C TYR A 280 14.22 13.57 -6.14
N ASP A 281 13.88 14.80 -5.73
CA ASP A 281 14.52 15.51 -4.62
C ASP A 281 14.00 14.96 -3.28
N ILE A 282 14.82 14.17 -2.59
CA ILE A 282 14.44 13.49 -1.33
C ILE A 282 14.03 14.47 -0.22
N ILE A 283 14.54 15.71 -0.26
CA ILE A 283 14.27 16.70 0.80
C ILE A 283 12.94 17.43 0.58
N ARG A 284 12.54 17.59 -0.67
CA ARG A 284 11.37 18.38 -1.07
C ARG A 284 10.23 17.57 -1.60
N GLY A 285 10.50 16.31 -1.97
CA GLY A 285 9.50 15.39 -2.51
C GLY A 285 8.73 14.67 -1.41
N ASP A 286 7.65 14.05 -1.81
CA ASP A 286 6.79 13.22 -0.96
C ASP A 286 7.23 11.74 -1.01
N LEU A 287 7.29 11.07 0.13
CA LEU A 287 7.72 9.66 0.21
C LEU A 287 6.85 8.71 -0.62
N GLY A 288 5.57 9.01 -0.79
CA GLY A 288 4.68 8.22 -1.62
C GLY A 288 5.03 8.27 -3.09
N ASP A 289 5.47 9.42 -3.61
CA ASP A 289 5.95 9.55 -5.00
C ASP A 289 7.21 8.69 -5.22
N LEU A 290 8.12 8.69 -4.24
CA LEU A 290 9.28 7.81 -4.26
C LEU A 290 8.86 6.33 -4.30
N ALA A 291 7.91 5.93 -3.44
CA ALA A 291 7.40 4.57 -3.38
C ALA A 291 6.72 4.16 -4.70
N MET A 292 5.91 5.04 -5.30
CA MET A 292 5.29 4.80 -6.62
C MET A 292 6.32 4.66 -7.73
N GLY A 293 7.40 5.45 -7.70
CA GLY A 293 8.52 5.29 -8.63
C GLY A 293 9.16 3.90 -8.53
N LEU A 294 9.29 3.38 -7.30
CA LEU A 294 9.82 2.05 -7.04
C LEU A 294 8.91 0.90 -7.55
N VAL A 295 7.59 1.13 -7.70
CA VAL A 295 6.69 0.13 -8.30
C VAL A 295 7.10 -0.19 -9.73
N ASP A 296 7.53 0.80 -10.50
CA ASP A 296 7.77 0.68 -11.93
C ASP A 296 9.26 0.55 -12.32
N ALA A 297 10.16 1.12 -11.52
CA ALA A 297 11.57 1.22 -11.90
C ALA A 297 12.28 -0.14 -11.98
N THR A 298 13.10 -0.30 -13.02
CA THR A 298 14.07 -1.41 -13.13
C THR A 298 15.40 -1.05 -12.49
N THR A 299 15.78 0.22 -12.53
CA THR A 299 17.06 0.72 -12.01
C THR A 299 16.84 1.86 -11.02
N MET A 300 17.65 1.90 -9.96
CA MET A 300 17.73 3.05 -9.06
C MET A 300 19.19 3.54 -8.98
N VAL A 301 19.42 4.83 -9.20
CA VAL A 301 20.71 5.47 -8.92
C VAL A 301 20.50 6.54 -7.85
N LEU A 302 20.99 6.28 -6.64
CA LEU A 302 20.80 7.17 -5.49
C LEU A 302 21.92 8.21 -5.41
N GLY A 303 21.55 9.48 -5.53
CA GLY A 303 22.46 10.63 -5.39
C GLY A 303 22.60 11.06 -3.92
N VAL A 304 23.85 11.13 -3.43
CA VAL A 304 24.14 11.31 -2.00
C VAL A 304 25.18 12.38 -1.76
N SER A 305 24.89 13.34 -0.89
CA SER A 305 25.88 14.24 -0.34
C SER A 305 26.43 13.70 0.98
N MET A 306 27.72 13.91 1.22
CA MET A 306 28.34 13.59 2.51
C MET A 306 28.00 14.66 3.54
N VAL A 307 27.57 14.22 4.73
CA VAL A 307 27.36 15.06 5.90
C VAL A 307 27.82 14.29 7.14
N LEU A 308 28.45 14.97 8.10
CA LEU A 308 28.94 14.35 9.35
C LEU A 308 29.79 13.09 9.12
N ALA A 309 30.70 13.14 8.14
CA ALA A 309 31.60 12.04 7.74
C ALA A 309 30.92 10.77 7.20
N GLY A 310 29.66 10.84 6.81
CA GLY A 310 28.87 9.74 6.26
C GLY A 310 27.84 10.19 5.22
N PRO A 311 26.99 9.28 4.76
CA PRO A 311 25.88 9.64 3.87
C PRO A 311 24.85 10.53 4.60
N HIS A 312 24.21 11.42 3.85
CA HIS A 312 23.14 12.24 4.38
C HIS A 312 22.00 11.34 4.92
N PRO A 313 21.46 11.60 6.15
CA PRO A 313 20.43 10.75 6.76
C PRO A 313 19.21 10.48 5.88
N ALA A 314 18.76 11.48 5.10
CA ALA A 314 17.64 11.28 4.17
C ALA A 314 17.96 10.24 3.09
N ALA A 315 19.21 10.16 2.59
CA ALA A 315 19.60 9.13 1.63
C ALA A 315 19.63 7.74 2.28
N VAL A 316 20.02 7.63 3.56
CA VAL A 316 19.96 6.38 4.32
C VAL A 316 18.50 5.92 4.46
N ASN A 317 17.61 6.84 4.85
CA ASN A 317 16.18 6.55 4.94
C ASN A 317 15.60 6.08 3.59
N THR A 318 15.96 6.75 2.49
CA THR A 318 15.55 6.35 1.12
C THR A 318 16.03 4.94 0.77
N ALA A 319 17.30 4.63 1.03
CA ALA A 319 17.84 3.29 0.78
C ALA A 319 17.17 2.22 1.69
N TYR A 320 16.91 2.55 2.95
CA TYR A 320 16.18 1.68 3.88
C TYR A 320 14.75 1.40 3.37
N LEU A 321 14.00 2.44 2.99
CA LEU A 321 12.64 2.29 2.45
C LEU A 321 12.66 1.44 1.17
N ALA A 322 13.56 1.68 0.22
CA ALA A 322 13.71 0.84 -0.94
C ALA A 322 13.96 -0.63 -0.55
N GLY A 323 14.79 -0.87 0.48
CA GLY A 323 15.07 -2.22 0.99
C GLY A 323 13.86 -2.94 1.59
N VAL A 324 13.02 -2.24 2.37
CA VAL A 324 11.85 -2.84 3.05
C VAL A 324 10.63 -2.94 2.15
N LEU A 325 10.44 -2.02 1.22
CA LEU A 325 9.36 -2.05 0.23
C LEU A 325 9.52 -3.16 -0.81
N ARG A 326 10.72 -3.74 -0.95
CA ARG A 326 11.01 -4.88 -1.83
C ARG A 326 10.50 -4.70 -3.26
N PRO A 327 10.85 -3.59 -3.92
CA PRO A 327 10.43 -3.32 -5.29
C PRO A 327 10.99 -4.37 -6.27
N LYS A 328 10.57 -4.30 -7.52
CA LYS A 328 11.07 -5.16 -8.60
C LYS A 328 12.36 -4.68 -9.24
N LEU A 329 13.11 -3.80 -8.57
CA LEU A 329 14.44 -3.36 -9.01
C LEU A 329 15.36 -4.54 -9.34
N LYS A 330 16.13 -4.39 -10.41
CA LYS A 330 17.17 -5.35 -10.84
C LYS A 330 18.58 -4.77 -10.72
N ILE A 331 18.71 -3.45 -10.90
CA ILE A 331 19.98 -2.74 -11.01
C ILE A 331 19.98 -1.58 -10.02
N ALA A 332 21.13 -1.33 -9.41
CA ALA A 332 21.33 -0.12 -8.62
C ALA A 332 22.74 0.44 -8.76
N SER A 333 22.88 1.71 -8.46
CA SER A 333 24.15 2.38 -8.26
C SER A 333 24.01 3.55 -7.30
N PHE A 334 25.14 4.15 -6.95
CA PHE A 334 25.22 5.33 -6.11
C PHE A 334 26.14 6.36 -6.77
N VAL A 335 25.74 7.62 -6.73
CA VAL A 335 26.61 8.74 -7.10
C VAL A 335 26.65 9.74 -5.96
N GLY A 336 27.79 10.38 -5.73
CA GLY A 336 27.83 11.30 -4.61
C GLY A 336 29.04 12.19 -4.55
N SER A 337 28.92 13.28 -3.79
CA SER A 337 29.96 14.26 -3.59
C SER A 337 30.37 14.39 -2.13
N TYR A 338 31.63 14.69 -1.91
CA TYR A 338 32.21 14.92 -0.60
C TYR A 338 33.25 16.06 -0.61
N GLY A 339 33.46 16.68 0.55
CA GLY A 339 34.51 17.67 0.73
C GLY A 339 35.75 17.12 1.41
N TRP A 340 35.58 16.19 2.35
CA TRP A 340 36.65 15.57 3.14
C TRP A 340 36.30 14.11 3.46
N ALA A 341 37.24 13.32 3.95
CA ALA A 341 37.17 11.87 4.05
C ALA A 341 35.99 11.32 4.85
N GLY A 342 35.42 10.22 4.36
CA GLY A 342 34.34 9.44 4.98
C GLY A 342 33.89 8.30 4.09
N LYS A 343 33.05 7.41 4.63
CA LYS A 343 32.43 6.30 3.91
C LYS A 343 31.04 6.73 3.46
N LEU A 344 30.83 6.82 2.15
CA LEU A 344 29.58 7.36 1.59
C LEU A 344 28.57 6.28 1.22
N PHE A 345 28.99 5.18 0.61
CA PHE A 345 28.08 4.22 -0.01
C PHE A 345 27.88 2.91 0.75
N GLU A 346 28.81 2.48 1.59
CA GLU A 346 28.73 1.23 2.33
C GLU A 346 27.43 1.11 3.16
N PRO A 347 27.03 2.13 3.97
CA PRO A 347 25.80 2.05 4.72
C PRO A 347 24.53 1.99 3.87
N LEU A 348 24.57 2.54 2.65
CA LEU A 348 23.46 2.51 1.71
C LEU A 348 23.33 1.14 1.03
N ALA A 349 24.47 0.54 0.64
CA ALA A 349 24.51 -0.79 0.08
C ALA A 349 23.97 -1.85 1.04
N ASP A 350 24.26 -1.72 2.34
CA ASP A 350 23.72 -2.59 3.38
C ASP A 350 22.20 -2.54 3.45
N CYS A 351 21.60 -1.34 3.32
CA CYS A 351 20.15 -1.16 3.33
C CYS A 351 19.44 -1.94 2.20
N VAL A 352 20.04 -2.00 1.02
CA VAL A 352 19.47 -2.67 -0.18
C VAL A 352 20.02 -4.08 -0.41
N SER A 353 20.87 -4.59 0.46
CA SER A 353 21.57 -5.90 0.28
C SER A 353 20.62 -7.08 0.09
N LYS A 354 19.44 -7.04 0.69
CA LYS A 354 18.42 -8.10 0.58
C LYS A 354 17.71 -8.13 -0.78
N LEU A 355 17.83 -7.10 -1.60
CA LEU A 355 17.16 -7.00 -2.91
C LEU A 355 17.85 -7.79 -4.02
N LYS A 356 19.09 -8.28 -3.79
CA LYS A 356 19.89 -9.03 -4.77
C LYS A 356 20.09 -8.26 -6.10
N LEU A 357 20.45 -6.99 -6.00
CA LEU A 357 20.63 -6.09 -7.12
C LEU A 357 21.97 -6.30 -7.81
N ASP A 358 22.00 -6.09 -9.12
CA ASP A 358 23.22 -5.91 -9.89
C ASP A 358 23.74 -4.48 -9.65
N ILE A 359 24.78 -4.34 -8.85
CA ILE A 359 25.33 -3.04 -8.46
C ILE A 359 26.36 -2.59 -9.50
N ILE A 360 26.05 -1.49 -10.20
CA ILE A 360 27.02 -0.80 -11.07
C ILE A 360 27.97 -0.02 -10.16
N GLU A 361 29.26 0.02 -10.56
CA GLU A 361 30.34 0.70 -9.81
C GLU A 361 29.92 2.12 -9.40
N PRO A 362 29.91 2.46 -8.12
CA PRO A 362 29.51 3.77 -7.62
C PRO A 362 30.52 4.87 -8.00
N ILE A 363 30.04 6.10 -8.20
CA ILE A 363 30.89 7.25 -8.53
C ILE A 363 30.92 8.25 -7.38
N GLN A 364 32.10 8.50 -6.84
CA GLN A 364 32.33 9.47 -5.78
C GLN A 364 33.26 10.59 -6.25
N VAL A 365 32.79 11.84 -6.12
CA VAL A 365 33.49 13.04 -6.60
C VAL A 365 33.85 13.95 -5.43
N LYS A 366 35.09 14.46 -5.41
CA LYS A 366 35.50 15.46 -4.42
C LYS A 366 35.23 16.86 -4.92
N GLY A 367 34.28 17.55 -4.28
CA GLY A 367 33.93 18.92 -4.64
C GLY A 367 33.08 18.99 -5.94
N ARG A 368 33.56 19.75 -6.93
CA ARG A 368 32.91 19.92 -8.25
C ARG A 368 33.34 18.85 -9.23
N LEU A 369 32.48 18.60 -10.22
CA LEU A 369 32.78 17.65 -11.31
C LEU A 369 33.90 18.19 -12.21
N THR A 370 34.74 17.26 -12.67
CA THR A 370 35.77 17.47 -13.68
C THR A 370 35.38 16.75 -14.96
N SER A 371 36.13 17.03 -16.07
CA SER A 371 35.93 16.30 -17.33
C SER A 371 36.10 14.78 -17.21
N ASP A 372 36.92 14.31 -16.27
CA ASP A 372 37.10 12.86 -16.04
C ASP A 372 35.97 12.26 -15.26
N ASP A 373 35.28 13.03 -14.42
CA ASP A 373 34.08 12.56 -13.71
C ASP A 373 32.88 12.41 -14.65
N TYR A 374 32.72 13.31 -15.63
CA TYR A 374 31.74 13.15 -16.71
C TYR A 374 31.98 11.88 -17.53
N LYS A 375 33.22 11.51 -17.86
CA LYS A 375 33.53 10.23 -18.54
C LYS A 375 33.11 9.01 -17.73
N LYS A 376 33.21 9.08 -16.38
CA LYS A 376 32.72 8.00 -15.50
C LYS A 376 31.20 7.93 -15.53
N LEU A 377 30.51 9.10 -15.53
CA LEU A 377 29.05 9.15 -15.65
C LEU A 377 28.58 8.60 -17.00
N ASP A 378 29.28 8.93 -18.11
CA ASP A 378 29.03 8.35 -19.44
C ASP A 378 29.16 6.81 -19.41
N ALA A 379 30.19 6.29 -18.76
CA ALA A 379 30.39 4.84 -18.61
C ALA A 379 29.25 4.19 -17.79
N MET A 380 28.75 4.86 -16.76
CA MET A 380 27.57 4.40 -15.99
C MET A 380 26.31 4.36 -16.86
N VAL A 381 26.08 5.41 -17.69
CA VAL A 381 24.95 5.46 -18.63
C VAL A 381 25.02 4.29 -19.61
N GLU A 382 26.20 4.02 -20.20
CA GLU A 382 26.40 2.88 -21.12
C GLU A 382 26.14 1.53 -20.41
N SER A 383 26.57 1.40 -19.16
CA SER A 383 26.33 0.20 -18.37
C SER A 383 24.83 -0.01 -18.12
N ILE A 384 24.10 1.04 -17.71
CA ILE A 384 22.64 0.98 -17.50
C ILE A 384 21.94 0.62 -18.82
N TYR A 385 22.27 1.31 -19.92
CA TYR A 385 21.70 1.04 -21.23
C TYR A 385 21.89 -0.41 -21.67
N SER A 386 23.13 -0.92 -21.55
CA SER A 386 23.46 -2.30 -21.93
C SER A 386 22.67 -3.32 -21.11
N LYS A 387 22.47 -3.05 -19.79
CA LYS A 387 21.70 -3.91 -18.90
C LYS A 387 20.20 -3.85 -19.20
N HIS A 388 19.63 -2.65 -19.48
CA HIS A 388 18.25 -2.51 -19.91
C HIS A 388 17.99 -3.22 -21.23
N LYS A 389 18.92 -3.14 -22.19
CA LYS A 389 18.85 -3.88 -23.44
C LYS A 389 18.90 -5.40 -23.23
N ALA A 390 19.73 -5.89 -22.31
CA ALA A 390 19.79 -7.31 -21.95
C ALA A 390 18.51 -7.83 -21.26
N LEU A 391 17.68 -6.93 -20.75
CA LEU A 391 16.36 -7.21 -20.15
C LEU A 391 15.21 -6.98 -21.15
N ASP A 392 15.49 -6.73 -22.44
CA ASP A 392 14.51 -6.43 -23.50
C ASP A 392 13.61 -5.22 -23.18
N LEU A 393 14.14 -4.21 -22.49
CA LEU A 393 13.41 -3.00 -22.09
C LEU A 393 13.57 -1.83 -23.07
N VAL A 394 14.65 -1.85 -23.89
CA VAL A 394 15.01 -0.79 -24.87
C VAL A 394 15.07 -1.37 -26.25
#